data_7c1797d0fdab26570cb519ea20360798
#
_entry.id   7c1797d0fdab26570cb519ea20360798
#
_cell.length_a   1.000
_cell.length_b   1.000
_cell.length_c   1.000
_cell.angle_alpha   90.00
_cell.angle_beta   90.00
_cell.angle_gamma   90.00
#
_symmetry.space_group_name_H-M   'P 1'
#
loop_
_entity.id
_entity.type
_entity.pdbx_description
1 polymer ?
#
loop_
_entity_poly.entity_id
_entity_poly.type
_entity_poly.pdbx_seq_one_letter_code
_entity_poly.pdbx_strand_id
1 'polypeptide(L)'
;MNHRRRARIIGLSVLCMAAGSFVAKPDFAAPSTSGTSSAPVASCNGDKNVDIFNFNDFHGRIATGANLFTPVVEARNANGADKVLLLDAGDNVGGSTFESGSLNDEPTIDVLNAAGADANAVGNHEFDKGWKDLAERIVPHLNSPYLGANVYEKGTTKVAAHLKASTIIVKDGVRIGVVGAVTHDLPSLVSPAGISNLTIGDPVKAVNAEAKRLKSEGLADVVVAEYHEGAADGSGDAASQGGNFAPVYADTSTDVDVVFNGHTHQVYSWKDKAGAPLLQAGSYGQHLAKVNVAW
;
A
#
# COMPACT_ATOMS: atom_id res chain seq x y z
N MET A 1 7.06 -27.69 -21.59
CA MET A 1 6.05 -27.66 -20.53
C MET A 1 6.59 -26.80 -19.40
N ASN A 2 6.26 -25.49 -19.42
CA ASN A 2 6.67 -24.58 -18.34
C ASN A 2 5.66 -24.69 -17.21
N HIS A 3 6.03 -25.40 -16.15
CA HIS A 3 5.32 -25.30 -14.88
C HIS A 3 5.56 -23.89 -14.33
N ARG A 4 4.62 -22.96 -14.53
CA ARG A 4 4.62 -21.69 -13.80
C ARG A 4 4.50 -22.01 -12.32
N ARG A 5 5.57 -21.80 -11.56
CA ARG A 5 5.51 -21.81 -10.10
C ARG A 5 4.59 -20.67 -9.70
N ARG A 6 3.56 -20.97 -8.92
CA ARG A 6 2.65 -19.94 -8.37
C ARG A 6 3.13 -19.57 -6.99
N ALA A 7 3.21 -18.27 -6.72
CA ALA A 7 3.43 -17.76 -5.36
C ALA A 7 2.33 -18.31 -4.43
N ARG A 8 2.72 -18.70 -3.24
CA ARG A 8 1.77 -19.09 -2.18
C ARG A 8 1.76 -18.01 -1.12
N ILE A 9 0.60 -17.47 -0.85
CA ILE A 9 0.39 -16.47 0.19
C ILE A 9 0.02 -17.20 1.47
N ILE A 10 0.83 -17.01 2.54
CA ILE A 10 0.79 -17.85 3.73
C ILE A 10 0.12 -17.15 4.91
N GLY A 11 0.12 -15.84 4.97
CA GLY A 11 -0.44 -15.11 6.11
C GLY A 11 -0.99 -13.76 5.71
N LEU A 12 -2.18 -13.47 6.22
CA LEU A 12 -2.83 -12.17 6.14
C LEU A 12 -3.01 -11.65 7.55
N SER A 13 -2.54 -10.45 7.84
CA SER A 13 -2.84 -9.80 9.12
C SER A 13 -2.85 -8.28 8.95
N VAL A 14 -3.81 -7.65 9.62
CA VAL A 14 -3.78 -6.22 9.92
C VAL A 14 -3.42 -6.09 11.39
N LEU A 15 -2.29 -5.46 11.67
CA LEU A 15 -1.79 -5.27 13.02
C LEU A 15 -2.36 -3.96 13.58
N CYS A 16 -3.22 -4.07 14.62
CA CYS A 16 -3.73 -2.91 15.34
C CYS A 16 -2.67 -2.42 16.32
N MET A 17 -2.25 -1.17 16.22
CA MET A 17 -1.31 -0.56 17.14
C MET A 17 -2.08 0.17 18.23
N ALA A 18 -2.05 -0.35 19.47
CA ALA A 18 -2.61 0.35 20.61
C ALA A 18 -1.74 1.57 20.95
N ALA A 19 -2.34 2.75 20.97
CA ALA A 19 -1.71 3.95 21.49
C ALA A 19 -1.51 3.79 23.01
N GLY A 20 -0.34 3.38 23.43
CA GLY A 20 0.04 3.24 24.83
C GLY A 20 0.34 4.61 25.46
N SER A 21 -0.63 5.18 26.17
CA SER A 21 -0.34 6.26 27.12
C SER A 21 0.37 5.67 28.35
N PHE A 22 1.67 5.94 28.48
CA PHE A 22 2.41 5.61 29.69
C PHE A 22 1.96 6.51 30.84
N VAL A 23 1.10 6.00 31.71
CA VAL A 23 0.92 6.50 33.07
C VAL A 23 1.49 5.45 34.02
N ALA A 24 2.61 5.76 34.63
CA ALA A 24 3.18 4.93 35.68
C ALA A 24 2.26 4.90 36.91
N LYS A 25 1.85 3.72 37.35
CA LYS A 25 1.32 3.45 38.70
C LYS A 25 1.78 2.07 39.20
N PRO A 26 1.94 1.94 40.53
CA PRO A 26 2.69 0.83 41.12
C PRO A 26 1.89 -0.45 41.33
N ASP A 27 2.63 -1.52 41.38
CA ASP A 27 2.40 -2.87 41.92
C ASP A 27 0.96 -3.32 42.22
N PHE A 28 0.48 -4.25 41.43
CA PHE A 28 -0.41 -5.32 41.90
C PHE A 28 -0.17 -6.62 41.12
N ALA A 29 -0.27 -7.73 41.86
CA ALA A 29 0.08 -9.09 41.51
C ALA A 29 -0.49 -9.58 40.16
N ALA A 30 0.28 -10.41 39.48
CA ALA A 30 -0.05 -11.07 38.21
C ALA A 30 -1.24 -12.04 38.34
N PRO A 31 -2.20 -12.01 37.41
CA PRO A 31 -3.04 -13.16 37.14
C PRO A 31 -2.42 -14.01 36.04
N SER A 32 -2.55 -15.32 36.25
CA SER A 32 -2.12 -16.43 35.44
C SER A 32 -2.44 -16.29 33.95
N THR A 33 -1.42 -16.53 33.11
CA THR A 33 -1.48 -16.63 31.67
C THR A 33 -2.44 -17.76 31.22
N SER A 34 -3.56 -17.38 30.63
CA SER A 34 -4.29 -18.27 29.73
C SER A 34 -3.58 -18.22 28.38
N GLY A 35 -2.90 -19.31 28.03
CA GLY A 35 -2.19 -19.44 26.77
C GLY A 35 -3.15 -19.32 25.58
N THR A 36 -3.00 -18.28 24.80
CA THR A 36 -3.50 -18.25 23.42
C THR A 36 -2.59 -19.16 22.62
N SER A 37 -3.09 -20.34 22.30
CA SER A 37 -2.49 -21.26 21.35
C SER A 37 -2.41 -20.57 19.98
N SER A 38 -1.24 -20.06 19.63
CA SER A 38 -0.95 -19.75 18.25
C SER A 38 -0.94 -21.06 17.48
N ALA A 39 -1.90 -21.24 16.57
CA ALA A 39 -1.86 -22.36 15.64
C ALA A 39 -0.51 -22.36 14.91
N PRO A 40 0.15 -23.52 14.72
CA PRO A 40 1.41 -23.57 14.01
C PRO A 40 1.19 -23.08 12.58
N VAL A 41 1.94 -22.03 12.21
CA VAL A 41 1.99 -21.57 10.82
C VAL A 41 2.56 -22.73 10.01
N ALA A 42 1.75 -23.24 9.08
CA ALA A 42 2.20 -24.31 8.18
C ALA A 42 3.46 -23.84 7.44
N SER A 43 4.57 -24.53 7.67
CA SER A 43 5.80 -24.28 6.90
C SER A 43 5.53 -24.67 5.45
N CYS A 44 5.51 -23.69 4.56
CA CYS A 44 5.51 -23.97 3.14
C CYS A 44 6.94 -24.27 2.70
N ASN A 45 7.11 -25.31 1.88
CA ASN A 45 8.39 -25.69 1.27
C ASN A 45 8.77 -24.77 0.11
N GLY A 46 8.75 -23.44 0.33
CA GLY A 46 9.35 -22.45 -0.55
C GLY A 46 10.69 -22.04 0.04
N ASP A 47 11.75 -22.09 -0.75
CA ASP A 47 13.09 -21.70 -0.31
C ASP A 47 13.22 -20.18 -0.09
N LYS A 48 12.25 -19.41 -0.54
CA LYS A 48 12.23 -17.94 -0.52
C LYS A 48 10.98 -17.42 0.18
N ASN A 49 11.16 -16.37 0.99
CA ASN A 49 10.08 -15.84 1.81
C ASN A 49 10.19 -14.32 1.96
N VAL A 50 9.15 -13.59 1.59
CA VAL A 50 9.12 -12.12 1.66
C VAL A 50 7.93 -11.66 2.48
N ASP A 51 8.20 -10.85 3.49
CA ASP A 51 7.20 -10.11 4.26
C ASP A 51 6.91 -8.79 3.54
N ILE A 52 5.68 -8.60 3.09
CA ILE A 52 5.20 -7.35 2.50
C ILE A 52 4.35 -6.64 3.54
N PHE A 53 4.83 -5.48 4.00
CA PHE A 53 4.08 -4.56 4.85
C PHE A 53 3.48 -3.46 4.00
N ASN A 54 2.27 -3.03 4.37
CA ASN A 54 1.58 -1.94 3.72
C ASN A 54 0.85 -1.05 4.73
N PHE A 55 0.87 0.24 4.49
CA PHE A 55 0.07 1.25 5.16
C PHE A 55 -0.60 2.14 4.12
N ASN A 56 -1.52 2.99 4.53
CA ASN A 56 -2.25 3.91 3.67
C ASN A 56 -2.74 5.11 4.49
N ASP A 57 -3.09 6.21 3.80
CA ASP A 57 -3.77 7.37 4.39
C ASP A 57 -3.03 7.89 5.65
N PHE A 58 -1.71 8.09 5.53
CA PHE A 58 -0.88 8.54 6.64
C PHE A 58 -1.13 10.00 7.02
N HIS A 59 -1.43 10.86 6.02
CA HIS A 59 -1.87 12.25 6.19
C HIS A 59 -1.00 13.04 7.18
N GLY A 60 0.32 12.95 7.03
CA GLY A 60 1.23 13.72 7.85
C GLY A 60 1.18 13.45 9.36
N ARG A 61 0.70 12.28 9.77
CA ARG A 61 0.63 11.87 11.19
C ARG A 61 1.99 11.43 11.72
N ILE A 62 3.00 12.30 11.57
CA ILE A 62 4.41 12.00 11.89
C ILE A 62 4.61 11.49 13.32
N ALA A 63 3.77 11.93 14.27
CA ALA A 63 3.83 11.46 15.65
C ALA A 63 3.54 9.95 15.81
N THR A 64 2.80 9.34 14.88
CA THR A 64 2.53 7.90 14.90
C THR A 64 3.60 7.07 14.19
N GLY A 65 4.49 7.72 13.43
CA GLY A 65 5.46 7.05 12.56
C GLY A 65 6.35 6.05 13.27
N ALA A 66 6.86 6.41 14.45
CA ALA A 66 7.71 5.50 15.24
C ALA A 66 6.98 4.18 15.56
N ASN A 67 5.72 4.26 16.01
CA ASN A 67 4.93 3.08 16.34
C ASN A 67 4.56 2.28 15.08
N LEU A 68 4.16 2.97 13.99
CA LEU A 68 3.77 2.35 12.73
C LEU A 68 4.91 1.53 12.12
N PHE A 69 6.13 2.09 12.10
CA PHE A 69 7.26 1.48 11.40
C PHE A 69 8.14 0.58 12.26
N THR A 70 7.97 0.57 13.60
CA THR A 70 8.72 -0.34 14.49
C THR A 70 8.62 -1.81 14.06
N PRO A 71 7.44 -2.40 13.75
CA PRO A 71 7.35 -3.80 13.32
C PRO A 71 8.09 -4.08 12.01
N VAL A 72 8.19 -3.09 11.11
CA VAL A 72 8.95 -3.21 9.87
C VAL A 72 10.45 -3.28 10.17
N VAL A 73 10.94 -2.40 11.07
CA VAL A 73 12.33 -2.40 11.51
C VAL A 73 12.68 -3.70 12.24
N GLU A 74 11.80 -4.18 13.12
CA GLU A 74 11.98 -5.46 13.81
C GLU A 74 12.04 -6.64 12.83
N ALA A 75 11.15 -6.67 11.82
CA ALA A 75 11.16 -7.70 10.79
C ALA A 75 12.45 -7.64 9.96
N ARG A 76 12.93 -6.45 9.57
CA ARG A 76 14.20 -6.27 8.86
C ARG A 76 15.38 -6.76 9.69
N ASN A 77 15.39 -6.50 10.99
CA ASN A 77 16.45 -6.96 11.90
C ASN A 77 16.41 -8.48 12.11
N ALA A 78 15.22 -9.07 12.19
CA ALA A 78 15.06 -10.50 12.46
C ALA A 78 15.28 -11.37 11.21
N ASN A 79 14.77 -10.93 10.05
CA ASN A 79 14.68 -11.75 8.84
C ASN A 79 15.69 -11.34 7.75
N GLY A 80 16.30 -10.15 7.87
CA GLY A 80 17.08 -9.48 6.83
C GLY A 80 16.24 -8.46 6.05
N ALA A 81 16.83 -7.32 5.72
CA ALA A 81 16.16 -6.24 4.98
C ALA A 81 15.81 -6.65 3.53
N ASP A 82 16.54 -7.62 3.00
CA ASP A 82 16.31 -8.23 1.68
C ASP A 82 15.06 -9.12 1.63
N LYS A 83 14.43 -9.40 2.77
CA LYS A 83 13.18 -10.20 2.89
C LYS A 83 11.97 -9.37 3.32
N VAL A 84 12.13 -8.06 3.47
CA VAL A 84 11.07 -7.18 3.94
C VAL A 84 10.84 -6.06 2.94
N LEU A 85 9.59 -5.92 2.50
CA LEU A 85 9.10 -4.87 1.61
C LEU A 85 8.14 -3.98 2.40
N LEU A 86 8.29 -2.65 2.27
CA LEU A 86 7.36 -1.67 2.82
C LEU A 86 6.74 -0.86 1.68
N LEU A 87 5.44 -0.95 1.56
CA LEU A 87 4.64 -0.29 0.53
C LEU A 87 3.60 0.63 1.14
N ASP A 88 3.00 1.45 0.31
CA ASP A 88 1.99 2.43 0.68
C ASP A 88 0.95 2.63 -0.43
N ALA A 89 -0.32 2.66 -0.04
CA ALA A 89 -1.45 2.80 -0.93
C ALA A 89 -1.98 4.25 -1.04
N GLY A 90 -1.13 5.26 -0.82
CA GLY A 90 -1.41 6.68 -1.09
C GLY A 90 -1.91 7.49 0.11
N ASP A 91 -2.09 8.80 -0.12
CA ASP A 91 -2.48 9.81 0.85
C ASP A 91 -1.51 9.93 2.03
N ASN A 92 -0.23 9.98 1.73
CA ASN A 92 0.79 10.25 2.73
C ASN A 92 0.84 11.73 3.15
N VAL A 93 0.73 12.61 2.16
CA VAL A 93 0.75 14.07 2.28
C VAL A 93 -0.65 14.62 2.01
N GLY A 94 -0.89 15.86 2.41
CA GLY A 94 -2.21 16.50 2.30
C GLY A 94 -3.21 16.00 3.35
N GLY A 95 -4.22 16.80 3.69
CA GLY A 95 -5.08 16.53 4.85
C GLY A 95 -4.29 16.36 6.15
N SER A 96 -3.07 16.88 6.20
CA SER A 96 -2.05 16.61 7.21
C SER A 96 -2.31 17.35 8.52
N THR A 97 -1.69 16.85 9.61
CA THR A 97 -1.62 17.60 10.87
C THR A 97 -0.84 18.89 10.69
N PHE A 98 -1.02 19.83 11.63
CA PHE A 98 -0.34 21.13 11.59
C PHE A 98 1.18 20.99 11.56
N GLU A 99 1.73 20.03 12.30
CA GLU A 99 3.17 19.78 12.41
C GLU A 99 3.82 19.42 11.06
N SER A 100 3.08 18.75 10.19
CA SER A 100 3.56 18.42 8.84
C SER A 100 3.10 19.44 7.81
N GLY A 101 1.79 19.72 7.76
CA GLY A 101 1.18 20.58 6.76
C GLY A 101 1.72 22.02 6.74
N SER A 102 2.07 22.60 7.92
CA SER A 102 2.67 23.94 8.03
C SER A 102 4.07 24.02 7.40
N LEU A 103 4.74 22.88 7.26
CA LEU A 103 6.05 22.73 6.63
C LEU A 103 5.93 22.05 5.25
N ASN A 104 4.79 22.19 4.58
CA ASN A 104 4.52 21.62 3.26
C ASN A 104 4.73 20.11 3.17
N ASP A 105 4.52 19.38 4.27
CA ASP A 105 4.68 17.93 4.39
C ASP A 105 6.13 17.41 4.21
N GLU A 106 7.12 18.27 4.26
CA GLU A 106 8.53 17.85 4.28
C GLU A 106 8.81 16.88 5.45
N PRO A 107 8.31 17.11 6.70
CA PRO A 107 8.52 16.14 7.79
C PRO A 107 7.92 14.76 7.49
N THR A 108 6.81 14.69 6.75
CA THR A 108 6.25 13.40 6.31
C THR A 108 7.17 12.70 5.33
N ILE A 109 7.70 13.42 4.35
CA ILE A 109 8.65 12.88 3.37
C ILE A 109 9.89 12.33 4.09
N ASP A 110 10.41 13.05 5.08
CA ASP A 110 11.55 12.62 5.88
C ASP A 110 11.25 11.33 6.66
N VAL A 111 10.05 11.22 7.24
CA VAL A 111 9.61 10.01 7.96
C VAL A 111 9.51 8.82 7.00
N LEU A 112 8.94 8.98 5.80
CA LEU A 112 8.83 7.92 4.80
C LEU A 112 10.21 7.46 4.31
N ASN A 113 11.12 8.41 4.08
CA ASN A 113 12.50 8.13 3.71
C ASN A 113 13.24 7.37 4.82
N ALA A 114 13.06 7.78 6.09
CA ALA A 114 13.66 7.11 7.24
C ALA A 114 13.08 5.71 7.47
N ALA A 115 11.78 5.52 7.24
CA ALA A 115 11.13 4.21 7.30
C ALA A 115 11.59 3.27 6.17
N GLY A 116 12.17 3.82 5.11
CA GLY A 116 12.61 3.08 3.94
C GLY A 116 11.43 2.45 3.21
N ALA A 117 10.41 3.26 2.89
CA ALA A 117 9.36 2.85 1.97
C ALA A 117 9.97 2.50 0.61
N ASP A 118 9.58 1.36 0.06
CA ASP A 118 10.17 0.83 -1.19
C ASP A 118 9.41 1.34 -2.43
N ALA A 119 8.11 1.63 -2.32
CA ALA A 119 7.28 2.26 -3.34
C ALA A 119 6.01 2.87 -2.72
N ASN A 120 5.46 3.91 -3.35
CA ASN A 120 4.25 4.61 -2.89
C ASN A 120 3.27 4.75 -4.05
N ALA A 121 1.99 4.44 -3.85
CA ALA A 121 0.96 4.84 -4.79
C ALA A 121 0.63 6.33 -4.60
N VAL A 122 0.14 7.00 -5.64
CA VAL A 122 -0.47 8.32 -5.45
C VAL A 122 -1.91 8.15 -4.96
N GLY A 123 -2.29 8.91 -3.92
CA GLY A 123 -3.67 9.11 -3.53
C GLY A 123 -4.21 10.44 -4.06
N ASN A 124 -5.42 10.83 -3.64
CA ASN A 124 -5.99 12.10 -4.09
C ASN A 124 -5.34 13.30 -3.39
N HIS A 125 -4.94 13.15 -2.14
CA HIS A 125 -4.34 14.24 -1.38
C HIS A 125 -2.91 14.59 -1.82
N GLU A 126 -2.20 13.71 -2.52
CA GLU A 126 -0.96 14.08 -3.21
C GLU A 126 -1.19 15.21 -4.23
N PHE A 127 -2.43 15.38 -4.72
CA PHE A 127 -2.79 16.42 -5.70
C PHE A 127 -3.44 17.67 -5.07
N ASP A 128 -3.53 17.81 -3.75
CA ASP A 128 -4.18 18.96 -3.07
C ASP A 128 -3.60 20.31 -3.53
N LYS A 129 -2.29 20.38 -3.73
CA LYS A 129 -1.59 21.57 -4.24
C LYS A 129 -1.37 21.53 -5.76
N GLY A 130 -2.02 20.58 -6.44
CA GLY A 130 -1.96 20.36 -7.87
C GLY A 130 -0.76 19.54 -8.34
N TRP A 131 -0.84 19.11 -9.59
CA TRP A 131 0.17 18.27 -10.24
C TRP A 131 1.58 18.84 -10.17
N LYS A 132 1.73 20.16 -10.34
CA LYS A 132 3.05 20.79 -10.34
C LYS A 132 3.75 20.62 -9.01
N ASP A 133 3.04 20.75 -7.90
CA ASP A 133 3.60 20.59 -6.56
C ASP A 133 4.04 19.13 -6.33
N LEU A 134 3.19 18.18 -6.69
CA LEU A 134 3.54 16.76 -6.60
C LEU A 134 4.80 16.45 -7.42
N ALA A 135 4.81 16.82 -8.69
CA ALA A 135 5.85 16.44 -9.64
C ALA A 135 7.21 17.11 -9.38
N GLU A 136 7.21 18.40 -8.99
CA GLU A 136 8.43 19.19 -8.89
C GLU A 136 8.97 19.29 -7.45
N ARG A 137 8.12 19.07 -6.44
CA ARG A 137 8.51 19.18 -5.03
C ARG A 137 8.45 17.85 -4.28
N ILE A 138 7.32 17.14 -4.30
CA ILE A 138 7.15 15.92 -3.47
C ILE A 138 7.95 14.76 -4.06
N VAL A 139 7.71 14.40 -5.31
CA VAL A 139 8.35 13.24 -5.95
C VAL A 139 9.89 13.30 -5.90
N PRO A 140 10.55 14.45 -6.18
CA PRO A 140 12.02 14.50 -6.16
C PRO A 140 12.66 14.36 -4.77
N HIS A 141 11.89 14.55 -3.68
CA HIS A 141 12.40 14.45 -2.31
C HIS A 141 12.17 13.07 -1.68
N LEU A 142 11.41 12.19 -2.32
CA LEU A 142 11.27 10.80 -1.90
C LEU A 142 12.39 9.92 -2.49
N ASN A 143 12.89 9.01 -1.66
CA ASN A 143 13.91 8.03 -2.08
C ASN A 143 13.29 6.87 -2.88
N SER A 144 11.97 6.70 -2.81
CA SER A 144 11.20 5.66 -3.49
C SER A 144 10.26 6.25 -4.56
N PRO A 145 9.92 5.51 -5.61
CA PRO A 145 9.07 6.02 -6.67
C PRO A 145 7.62 6.21 -6.22
N TYR A 146 6.96 7.24 -6.75
CA TYR A 146 5.51 7.33 -6.79
C TYR A 146 4.94 6.61 -8.02
N LEU A 147 3.88 5.84 -7.80
CA LEU A 147 3.21 5.01 -8.80
C LEU A 147 1.79 5.53 -9.07
N GLY A 148 1.44 5.66 -10.35
CA GLY A 148 0.12 6.13 -10.78
C GLY A 148 -0.18 5.64 -12.19
N ALA A 149 -0.49 4.34 -12.34
CA ALA A 149 -0.68 3.69 -13.64
C ALA A 149 -1.83 4.28 -14.46
N ASN A 150 -2.82 4.90 -13.80
CA ASN A 150 -3.99 5.52 -14.43
C ASN A 150 -3.93 7.06 -14.48
N VAL A 151 -2.78 7.66 -14.13
CA VAL A 151 -2.55 9.11 -14.23
C VAL A 151 -1.77 9.39 -15.51
N TYR A 152 -2.41 10.02 -16.50
CA TYR A 152 -1.83 10.22 -17.83
C TYR A 152 -1.61 11.69 -18.13
N GLU A 153 -0.64 11.97 -19.01
CA GLU A 153 -0.53 13.27 -19.68
C GLU A 153 -1.83 13.55 -20.45
N LYS A 154 -2.32 14.79 -20.42
CA LYS A 154 -3.62 15.19 -20.99
C LYS A 154 -3.80 14.70 -22.42
N GLY A 155 -4.90 13.98 -22.65
CA GLY A 155 -5.29 13.50 -23.97
C GLY A 155 -4.44 12.33 -24.51
N THR A 156 -3.65 11.69 -23.66
CA THR A 156 -2.81 10.54 -24.02
C THR A 156 -3.07 9.33 -23.08
N THR A 157 -2.39 8.23 -23.34
CA THR A 157 -2.28 7.07 -22.43
C THR A 157 -0.88 6.93 -21.84
N LYS A 158 -0.04 7.96 -22.04
CA LYS A 158 1.31 8.01 -21.47
C LYS A 158 1.21 8.43 -20.00
N VAL A 159 1.75 7.62 -19.09
CA VAL A 159 1.82 7.97 -17.68
C VAL A 159 2.51 9.31 -17.50
N ALA A 160 1.94 10.15 -16.64
CA ALA A 160 2.42 11.51 -16.39
C ALA A 160 3.89 11.49 -15.95
N ALA A 161 4.65 12.46 -16.44
CA ALA A 161 6.08 12.58 -16.11
C ALA A 161 6.27 12.61 -14.58
N HIS A 162 7.40 12.07 -14.09
CA HIS A 162 7.72 11.90 -12.67
C HIS A 162 6.96 10.76 -11.94
N LEU A 163 5.84 10.24 -12.48
CA LEU A 163 5.23 9.00 -12.00
C LEU A 163 5.70 7.81 -12.84
N LYS A 164 5.52 6.62 -12.27
CA LYS A 164 5.66 5.35 -12.98
C LYS A 164 4.35 4.58 -12.92
N ALA A 165 4.07 3.73 -13.93
CA ALA A 165 2.95 2.78 -13.82
C ALA A 165 3.24 1.73 -12.77
N SER A 166 4.50 1.27 -12.72
CA SER A 166 4.97 0.23 -11.82
C SER A 166 6.46 0.37 -11.51
N THR A 167 6.90 -0.35 -10.50
CA THR A 167 8.32 -0.60 -10.22
C THR A 167 8.55 -2.07 -9.94
N ILE A 168 9.79 -2.55 -10.14
CA ILE A 168 10.18 -3.93 -9.84
C ILE A 168 11.21 -3.88 -8.72
N ILE A 169 10.91 -4.58 -7.63
CA ILE A 169 11.76 -4.65 -6.45
C ILE A 169 12.13 -6.12 -6.25
N VAL A 170 13.41 -6.39 -6.00
CA VAL A 170 13.89 -7.75 -5.75
C VAL A 170 14.09 -7.92 -4.24
N LYS A 171 13.36 -8.87 -3.67
CA LYS A 171 13.51 -9.28 -2.27
C LYS A 171 13.67 -10.79 -2.20
N ASP A 172 14.68 -11.28 -1.48
CA ASP A 172 15.05 -12.72 -1.38
C ASP A 172 15.16 -13.40 -2.77
N GLY A 173 15.57 -12.63 -3.78
CA GLY A 173 15.64 -13.11 -5.17
C GLY A 173 14.27 -13.35 -5.85
N VAL A 174 13.16 -12.85 -5.26
CA VAL A 174 11.82 -12.77 -5.86
C VAL A 174 11.65 -11.38 -6.48
N ARG A 175 11.25 -11.32 -7.75
CA ARG A 175 10.95 -10.07 -8.44
C ARG A 175 9.50 -9.69 -8.18
N ILE A 176 9.30 -8.63 -7.41
CA ILE A 176 7.98 -8.14 -7.03
C ILE A 176 7.69 -6.90 -7.87
N GLY A 177 6.70 -6.99 -8.76
CA GLY A 177 6.18 -5.85 -9.51
C GLY A 177 5.11 -5.15 -8.67
N VAL A 178 5.30 -3.87 -8.37
CA VAL A 178 4.31 -3.05 -7.65
C VAL A 178 3.69 -2.09 -8.63
N VAL A 179 2.36 -2.07 -8.71
CA VAL A 179 1.55 -1.21 -9.60
C VAL A 179 0.67 -0.32 -8.73
N GLY A 180 0.77 1.01 -8.88
CA GLY A 180 -0.08 1.95 -8.14
C GLY A 180 -1.16 2.57 -9.01
N ALA A 181 -2.34 2.84 -8.44
CA ALA A 181 -3.42 3.55 -9.13
C ALA A 181 -4.27 4.37 -8.15
N VAL A 182 -4.69 5.56 -8.56
CA VAL A 182 -5.55 6.47 -7.79
C VAL A 182 -7.01 6.29 -8.17
N THR A 183 -7.91 6.65 -7.27
CA THR A 183 -9.37 6.64 -7.51
C THR A 183 -9.74 7.37 -8.78
N HIS A 184 -10.73 6.82 -9.50
CA HIS A 184 -11.30 7.46 -10.68
C HIS A 184 -11.94 8.81 -10.37
N ASP A 185 -12.37 9.02 -9.12
CA ASP A 185 -13.04 10.23 -8.66
C ASP A 185 -12.12 11.41 -8.39
N LEU A 186 -10.79 11.25 -8.55
CA LEU A 186 -9.80 12.31 -8.33
C LEU A 186 -10.21 13.68 -8.91
N PRO A 187 -10.76 13.79 -10.15
CA PRO A 187 -11.16 15.10 -10.68
C PRO A 187 -12.25 15.82 -9.91
N SER A 188 -13.04 15.12 -9.10
CA SER A 188 -14.06 15.68 -8.23
C SER A 188 -13.58 16.02 -6.81
N LEU A 189 -12.43 15.48 -6.43
CA LEU A 189 -11.86 15.57 -5.08
C LEU A 189 -10.85 16.71 -4.92
N VAL A 190 -10.25 17.15 -6.04
CA VAL A 190 -9.22 18.19 -6.03
C VAL A 190 -9.54 19.33 -6.97
N SER A 191 -8.78 20.44 -6.89
CA SER A 191 -8.98 21.58 -7.78
C SER A 191 -8.78 21.17 -9.25
N PRO A 192 -9.80 21.30 -10.12
CA PRO A 192 -9.65 20.96 -11.53
C PRO A 192 -8.53 21.73 -12.25
N ALA A 193 -8.24 22.95 -11.84
CA ALA A 193 -7.14 23.75 -12.39
C ALA A 193 -5.77 23.12 -12.08
N GLY A 194 -5.65 22.50 -10.88
CA GLY A 194 -4.40 21.87 -10.44
C GLY A 194 -4.03 20.61 -11.23
N ILE A 195 -5.00 19.97 -11.89
CA ILE A 195 -4.80 18.73 -12.65
C ILE A 195 -5.24 18.86 -14.12
N SER A 196 -5.39 20.11 -14.63
CA SER A 196 -5.91 20.40 -15.97
C SER A 196 -5.09 19.81 -17.11
N ASN A 197 -3.82 19.53 -16.86
CA ASN A 197 -2.87 18.89 -17.79
C ASN A 197 -2.84 17.36 -17.68
N LEU A 198 -3.70 16.77 -16.86
CA LEU A 198 -3.79 15.33 -16.67
C LEU A 198 -5.10 14.75 -17.23
N THR A 199 -5.09 13.45 -17.46
CA THR A 199 -6.27 12.62 -17.70
C THR A 199 -6.20 11.46 -16.71
N ILE A 200 -7.28 11.27 -15.94
CA ILE A 200 -7.39 10.17 -14.98
C ILE A 200 -8.17 9.04 -15.65
N GLY A 201 -7.52 7.89 -15.77
CA GLY A 201 -8.10 6.70 -16.36
C GLY A 201 -8.78 5.81 -15.33
N ASP A 202 -9.34 4.70 -15.82
CA ASP A 202 -9.91 3.64 -14.99
C ASP A 202 -8.77 2.89 -14.25
N PRO A 203 -8.76 2.88 -12.91
CA PRO A 203 -7.67 2.29 -12.13
C PRO A 203 -7.54 0.78 -12.36
N VAL A 204 -8.65 0.04 -12.45
CA VAL A 204 -8.64 -1.42 -12.61
C VAL A 204 -8.11 -1.80 -13.99
N LYS A 205 -8.53 -1.10 -15.04
CA LYS A 205 -8.00 -1.34 -16.39
C LYS A 205 -6.51 -1.04 -16.48
N ALA A 206 -6.05 0.04 -15.85
CA ALA A 206 -4.63 0.41 -15.86
C ALA A 206 -3.78 -0.62 -15.12
N VAL A 207 -4.19 -1.01 -13.92
CA VAL A 207 -3.51 -2.06 -13.13
C VAL A 207 -3.48 -3.39 -13.87
N ASN A 208 -4.61 -3.83 -14.43
CA ASN A 208 -4.69 -5.10 -15.17
C ASN A 208 -3.78 -5.11 -16.42
N ALA A 209 -3.73 -4.00 -17.14
CA ALA A 209 -2.85 -3.88 -18.31
C ALA A 209 -1.38 -3.98 -17.92
N GLU A 210 -0.97 -3.29 -16.86
CA GLU A 210 0.41 -3.29 -16.38
C GLU A 210 0.78 -4.64 -15.73
N ALA A 211 -0.10 -5.23 -14.91
CA ALA A 211 0.11 -6.57 -14.34
C ALA A 211 0.31 -7.63 -15.43
N LYS A 212 -0.54 -7.59 -16.46
CA LYS A 212 -0.39 -8.46 -17.62
C LYS A 212 0.96 -8.28 -18.31
N ARG A 213 1.40 -7.04 -18.52
CA ARG A 213 2.71 -6.73 -19.10
C ARG A 213 3.84 -7.31 -18.27
N LEU A 214 3.85 -7.04 -16.95
CA LEU A 214 4.86 -7.54 -16.03
C LEU A 214 4.95 -9.07 -16.03
N LYS A 215 3.81 -9.77 -16.06
CA LYS A 215 3.76 -11.25 -16.09
C LYS A 215 4.15 -11.81 -17.45
N SER A 216 3.61 -11.25 -18.55
CA SER A 216 3.81 -11.79 -19.90
C SER A 216 5.25 -11.58 -20.41
N GLU A 217 5.88 -10.46 -20.06
CA GLU A 217 7.28 -10.17 -20.37
C GLU A 217 8.26 -10.87 -19.40
N GLY A 218 7.73 -11.57 -18.38
CA GLY A 218 8.55 -12.27 -17.39
C GLY A 218 9.35 -11.34 -16.50
N LEU A 219 8.86 -10.12 -16.25
CA LEU A 219 9.55 -9.09 -15.46
C LEU A 219 9.30 -9.25 -13.96
N ALA A 220 8.13 -9.78 -13.57
CA ALA A 220 7.76 -9.98 -12.17
C ALA A 220 7.32 -11.43 -11.92
N ASP A 221 7.76 -11.98 -10.79
CA ASP A 221 7.31 -13.26 -10.26
C ASP A 221 6.00 -13.10 -9.49
N VAL A 222 5.91 -12.01 -8.72
CA VAL A 222 4.74 -11.60 -7.93
C VAL A 222 4.34 -10.19 -8.36
N VAL A 223 3.03 -9.91 -8.47
CA VAL A 223 2.51 -8.57 -8.73
C VAL A 223 1.63 -8.13 -7.56
N VAL A 224 1.93 -6.96 -7.01
CA VAL A 224 1.16 -6.28 -5.97
C VAL A 224 0.49 -5.06 -6.58
N ALA A 225 -0.81 -4.93 -6.37
CA ALA A 225 -1.56 -3.73 -6.73
C ALA A 225 -1.80 -2.85 -5.49
N GLU A 226 -1.40 -1.58 -5.59
CA GLU A 226 -1.66 -0.53 -4.61
C GLU A 226 -2.76 0.38 -5.18
N TYR A 227 -4.01 0.12 -4.80
CA TYR A 227 -5.14 0.96 -5.21
C TYR A 227 -5.42 2.01 -4.14
N HIS A 228 -5.28 3.28 -4.46
CA HIS A 228 -5.88 4.34 -3.66
C HIS A 228 -7.37 4.44 -3.98
N GLU A 229 -8.09 3.38 -3.68
CA GLU A 229 -9.53 3.16 -3.79
C GLU A 229 -9.90 2.05 -2.80
N GLY A 230 -11.04 2.15 -2.10
CA GLY A 230 -11.38 1.20 -1.06
C GLY A 230 -12.88 1.00 -0.88
N ALA A 231 -13.26 -0.01 -0.10
CA ALA A 231 -14.62 -0.26 0.27
C ALA A 231 -15.15 0.86 1.18
N ALA A 232 -16.41 1.25 0.99
CA ALA A 232 -17.05 2.28 1.81
C ALA A 232 -17.31 1.83 3.25
N ASP A 233 -17.42 0.52 3.47
CA ASP A 233 -17.63 -0.09 4.78
C ASP A 233 -16.67 -1.28 4.95
N GLY A 234 -15.88 -1.27 6.03
CA GLY A 234 -14.95 -2.35 6.39
C GLY A 234 -15.62 -3.55 7.04
N SER A 235 -16.93 -3.49 7.33
CA SER A 235 -17.71 -4.60 7.87
C SER A 235 -18.26 -5.51 6.76
N GLY A 236 -18.64 -6.72 7.09
CA GLY A 236 -19.19 -7.68 6.14
C GLY A 236 -18.12 -8.33 5.25
N ASP A 237 -18.42 -8.51 3.98
CA ASP A 237 -17.54 -9.14 2.99
C ASP A 237 -17.31 -8.25 1.76
N ALA A 238 -16.23 -8.49 1.04
CA ALA A 238 -15.84 -7.72 -0.14
C ALA A 238 -16.89 -7.75 -1.27
N ALA A 239 -17.61 -8.86 -1.43
CA ALA A 239 -18.58 -9.03 -2.52
C ALA A 239 -19.85 -8.19 -2.31
N SER A 240 -20.15 -7.80 -1.06
CA SER A 240 -21.30 -6.96 -0.73
C SER A 240 -21.04 -5.47 -0.93
N GLN A 241 -19.79 -5.07 -1.13
CA GLN A 241 -19.39 -3.68 -1.27
C GLN A 241 -19.69 -3.16 -2.69
N GLY A 242 -20.17 -1.94 -2.78
CA GLY A 242 -20.55 -1.26 -4.02
C GLY A 242 -19.58 -0.17 -4.47
N GLY A 243 -20.09 0.77 -5.27
CA GLY A 243 -19.35 1.96 -5.70
C GLY A 243 -18.12 1.62 -6.53
N ASN A 244 -17.11 2.47 -6.43
CA ASN A 244 -15.85 2.32 -7.17
C ASN A 244 -15.02 1.12 -6.71
N PHE A 245 -15.28 0.59 -5.52
CA PHE A 245 -14.62 -0.61 -5.02
C PHE A 245 -15.11 -1.89 -5.73
N ALA A 246 -16.35 -1.94 -6.17
CA ALA A 246 -16.91 -3.15 -6.78
C ALA A 246 -16.05 -3.69 -7.94
N PRO A 247 -15.57 -2.87 -8.91
CA PRO A 247 -14.64 -3.36 -9.94
C PRO A 247 -13.25 -3.74 -9.38
N VAL A 248 -12.77 -3.12 -8.31
CA VAL A 248 -11.50 -3.55 -7.67
C VAL A 248 -11.64 -4.98 -7.17
N TYR A 249 -12.75 -5.30 -6.50
CA TYR A 249 -13.06 -6.66 -6.05
C TYR A 249 -13.29 -7.64 -7.21
N ALA A 250 -14.11 -7.25 -8.20
CA ALA A 250 -14.66 -8.18 -9.17
C ALA A 250 -13.79 -8.39 -10.41
N ASP A 251 -13.07 -7.34 -10.84
CA ASP A 251 -12.44 -7.25 -12.16
C ASP A 251 -10.90 -7.12 -12.09
N THR A 252 -10.29 -7.07 -10.89
CA THR A 252 -8.84 -7.17 -10.76
C THR A 252 -8.38 -8.52 -11.34
N SER A 253 -7.38 -8.46 -12.22
CA SER A 253 -6.89 -9.62 -12.99
C SER A 253 -6.20 -10.64 -12.10
N THR A 254 -6.29 -11.91 -12.48
CA THR A 254 -5.50 -13.01 -11.86
C THR A 254 -3.99 -12.89 -12.07
N ASP A 255 -3.52 -11.91 -12.83
CA ASP A 255 -2.11 -11.55 -12.93
C ASP A 255 -1.63 -10.73 -11.70
N VAL A 256 -2.56 -10.23 -10.88
CA VAL A 256 -2.30 -9.60 -9.58
C VAL A 256 -2.36 -10.66 -8.49
N ASP A 257 -1.35 -10.73 -7.65
CA ASP A 257 -1.23 -11.73 -6.58
C ASP A 257 -1.65 -11.18 -5.21
N VAL A 258 -1.55 -9.86 -4.99
CA VAL A 258 -1.91 -9.17 -3.74
C VAL A 258 -2.51 -7.81 -4.08
N VAL A 259 -3.55 -7.41 -3.36
CA VAL A 259 -4.21 -6.10 -3.46
C VAL A 259 -4.15 -5.40 -2.12
N PHE A 260 -3.60 -4.19 -2.10
CA PHE A 260 -3.75 -3.26 -1.00
C PHE A 260 -4.60 -2.06 -1.42
N ASN A 261 -5.38 -1.54 -0.49
CA ASN A 261 -6.32 -0.45 -0.71
C ASN A 261 -6.03 0.73 0.23
N GLY A 262 -6.52 1.92 -0.16
CA GLY A 262 -6.54 3.14 0.65
C GLY A 262 -7.83 3.91 0.51
N HIS A 263 -7.78 5.24 0.72
CA HIS A 263 -8.82 6.23 0.43
C HIS A 263 -10.00 6.25 1.41
N THR A 264 -10.56 5.12 1.77
CA THR A 264 -11.81 5.06 2.57
C THR A 264 -11.57 4.89 4.07
N HIS A 265 -10.32 4.81 4.49
CA HIS A 265 -9.89 4.68 5.88
C HIS A 265 -10.48 3.46 6.63
N GLN A 266 -10.89 2.44 5.89
CA GLN A 266 -11.46 1.23 6.48
C GLN A 266 -10.37 0.23 6.88
N VAL A 267 -10.71 -0.67 7.79
CA VAL A 267 -9.84 -1.79 8.18
C VAL A 267 -10.50 -3.08 7.75
N TYR A 268 -9.88 -3.78 6.80
CA TYR A 268 -10.34 -5.10 6.39
C TYR A 268 -9.20 -5.97 5.86
N SER A 269 -9.45 -7.28 5.91
CA SER A 269 -8.58 -8.31 5.36
C SER A 269 -9.45 -9.36 4.69
N TRP A 270 -9.67 -9.19 3.41
CA TRP A 270 -10.53 -10.01 2.57
C TRP A 270 -9.74 -10.71 1.48
N LYS A 271 -10.47 -11.30 0.55
CA LYS A 271 -9.97 -11.76 -0.74
C LYS A 271 -10.79 -11.12 -1.83
N ASP A 272 -10.15 -10.86 -2.97
CA ASP A 272 -10.87 -10.48 -4.18
C ASP A 272 -11.63 -11.68 -4.76
N LYS A 273 -12.38 -11.46 -5.83
CA LYS A 273 -13.15 -12.51 -6.51
C LYS A 273 -12.28 -13.63 -7.08
N ALA A 274 -11.03 -13.34 -7.41
CA ALA A 274 -10.06 -14.30 -7.91
C ALA A 274 -9.36 -15.08 -6.77
N GLY A 275 -9.52 -14.65 -5.52
CA GLY A 275 -8.95 -15.25 -4.32
C GLY A 275 -7.64 -14.63 -3.87
N ALA A 276 -7.19 -13.55 -4.50
CA ALA A 276 -6.02 -12.80 -4.03
C ALA A 276 -6.35 -12.05 -2.73
N PRO A 277 -5.39 -11.94 -1.78
CA PRO A 277 -5.55 -11.08 -0.61
C PRO A 277 -5.88 -9.66 -1.01
N LEU A 278 -6.82 -9.05 -0.28
CA LEU A 278 -7.31 -7.71 -0.49
C LEU A 278 -7.47 -7.04 0.87
N LEU A 279 -6.60 -6.04 1.16
CA LEU A 279 -6.48 -5.47 2.49
C LEU A 279 -6.48 -3.95 2.46
N GLN A 280 -7.02 -3.33 3.52
CA GLN A 280 -6.83 -1.92 3.84
C GLN A 280 -6.48 -1.77 5.32
N ALA A 281 -5.54 -0.88 5.63
CA ALA A 281 -4.95 -0.71 6.95
C ALA A 281 -5.48 0.52 7.72
N GLY A 282 -6.72 0.91 7.49
CA GLY A 282 -7.31 2.07 8.16
C GLY A 282 -6.70 3.39 7.69
N SER A 283 -6.22 4.21 8.63
CA SER A 283 -5.60 5.50 8.33
C SER A 283 -4.71 5.97 9.49
N TYR A 284 -4.03 7.09 9.27
CA TYR A 284 -3.34 7.88 10.31
C TYR A 284 -2.24 7.13 11.07
N GLY A 285 -1.69 6.07 10.48
CA GLY A 285 -0.65 5.26 11.11
C GLY A 285 -1.13 4.40 12.28
N GLN A 286 -2.43 4.09 12.34
CA GLN A 286 -3.03 3.28 13.41
C GLN A 286 -2.91 1.77 13.16
N HIS A 287 -2.75 1.37 11.90
CA HIS A 287 -2.69 -0.03 11.50
C HIS A 287 -1.61 -0.24 10.44
N LEU A 288 -1.13 -1.47 10.36
CA LEU A 288 -0.18 -1.92 9.37
C LEU A 288 -0.67 -3.28 8.83
N ALA A 289 -0.88 -3.36 7.53
CA ALA A 289 -1.21 -4.62 6.87
C ALA A 289 0.06 -5.43 6.61
N LYS A 290 -0.03 -6.74 6.68
CA LYS A 290 1.07 -7.64 6.36
C LYS A 290 0.59 -8.81 5.51
N VAL A 291 1.32 -9.10 4.45
CA VAL A 291 1.18 -10.31 3.63
C VAL A 291 2.53 -11.01 3.57
N ASN A 292 2.54 -12.32 3.80
CA ASN A 292 3.73 -13.12 3.62
C ASN A 292 3.65 -13.90 2.30
N VAL A 293 4.67 -13.76 1.47
CA VAL A 293 4.77 -14.42 0.17
C VAL A 293 5.86 -15.49 0.26
N ALA A 294 5.50 -16.75 0.03
CA ALA A 294 6.43 -17.84 -0.19
C ALA A 294 6.54 -18.17 -1.70
N TRP A 295 7.77 -18.36 -2.17
CA TRP A 295 8.05 -18.57 -3.58
C TRP A 295 8.92 -19.81 -3.83
#